data_942384ae952e883bb85474b347c2a45a
#
_entry.id   942384ae952e883bb85474b347c2a45a
#
_cell.length_a   1.000
_cell.length_b   1.000
_cell.length_c   1.000
_cell.angle_alpha   90.00
_cell.angle_beta   90.00
_cell.angle_gamma   90.00
#
_symmetry.space_group_name_H-M   'P 1'
#
loop_
_entity.id
_entity.type
_entity.pdbx_description
1 polymer ?
#
loop_
_entity_poly.entity_id
_entity_poly.type
_entity_poly.pdbx_seq_one_letter_code
_entity_poly.pdbx_strand_id
1 'polypeptide(L)'
;MPTRSKVKRPLWHRSVVEQRVLDGLLATEGVIQVALLDQDGFATCTAPRHDDTVEGLAHVVGPLDASGVERITLQGENACVMAERLKGERVIVLKCETDANLGKIRSVFTQSIASLNALFV
;
A
#
# COMPACT_ATOMS: atom_id res chain seq x y z
N MET A 1 -1.00 -29.73 18.48
CA MET A 1 -0.99 -29.34 17.96
C MET A 1 -1.29 -29.06 17.23
N PRO A 2 -1.43 -29.03 17.00
CA PRO A 2 -1.63 -28.69 16.18
C PRO A 2 -2.12 -28.02 15.47
N THR A 3 -2.33 -27.78 15.59
CA THR A 3 -3.09 -27.01 14.94
C THR A 3 -2.47 -26.20 13.97
N ARG A 4 -1.35 -26.03 14.07
CA ARG A 4 -0.71 -25.33 13.27
C ARG A 4 -0.78 -25.72 11.93
N SER A 5 -0.96 -26.72 11.76
CA SER A 5 -0.98 -27.14 10.43
C SER A 5 -2.12 -26.57 9.71
N LYS A 6 -3.06 -26.10 10.45
CA LYS A 6 -4.13 -25.58 9.84
C LYS A 6 -3.81 -24.29 9.37
N VAL A 7 -2.80 -23.71 9.79
CA VAL A 7 -2.40 -22.47 9.33
C VAL A 7 -2.00 -22.63 7.94
N LYS A 8 -2.67 -22.04 7.04
CA LYS A 8 -2.46 -22.28 5.71
C LYS A 8 -1.16 -21.82 5.29
N ARG A 9 -0.82 -20.57 5.47
CA ARG A 9 0.43 -20.00 4.96
C ARG A 9 1.20 -19.34 6.06
N PRO A 10 2.53 -19.53 6.10
CA PRO A 10 3.35 -18.86 7.11
C PRO A 10 3.40 -17.36 6.81
N LEU A 11 3.68 -16.57 7.82
CA LEU A 11 3.75 -15.13 7.67
C LEU A 11 4.78 -14.67 6.64
N TRP A 12 5.90 -15.39 6.53
CA TRP A 12 6.92 -15.02 5.55
C TRP A 12 6.36 -15.09 4.13
N HIS A 13 5.44 -16.01 3.88
CA HIS A 13 4.83 -16.14 2.56
C HIS A 13 4.02 -14.89 2.23
N ARG A 14 3.27 -14.38 3.20
CA ARG A 14 2.51 -13.16 2.99
C ARG A 14 3.45 -12.00 2.74
N SER A 15 4.52 -11.87 3.49
CA SER A 15 5.49 -10.79 3.31
C SER A 15 6.13 -10.82 1.93
N VAL A 16 6.43 -12.00 1.42
CA VAL A 16 7.01 -12.13 0.08
C VAL A 16 6.03 -11.65 -0.98
N VAL A 17 4.76 -12.05 -0.85
CA VAL A 17 3.74 -11.63 -1.81
C VAL A 17 3.51 -10.13 -1.73
N GLU A 18 3.43 -9.59 -0.52
CA GLU A 18 3.23 -8.15 -0.33
C GLU A 18 4.37 -7.35 -0.95
N GLN A 19 5.61 -7.77 -0.72
CA GLN A 19 6.75 -7.07 -1.29
C GLN A 19 6.73 -7.13 -2.81
N ARG A 20 6.34 -8.26 -3.37
CA ARG A 20 6.25 -8.41 -4.82
C ARG A 20 5.19 -7.48 -5.41
N VAL A 21 4.06 -7.34 -4.73
CA VAL A 21 3.01 -6.43 -5.18
C VAL A 21 3.50 -4.99 -5.14
N LEU A 22 4.16 -4.59 -4.06
CA LEU A 22 4.68 -3.24 -3.94
C LEU A 22 5.77 -2.96 -4.97
N ASP A 23 6.65 -3.93 -5.22
CA ASP A 23 7.69 -3.78 -6.24
C ASP A 23 7.08 -3.62 -7.62
N GLY A 24 6.00 -4.33 -7.90
CA GLY A 24 5.27 -4.19 -9.16
C GLY A 24 4.66 -2.82 -9.34
N LEU A 25 4.13 -2.25 -8.25
CA LEU A 25 3.61 -0.89 -8.29
C LEU A 25 4.74 0.10 -8.53
N LEU A 26 5.87 -0.09 -7.87
CA LEU A 26 7.02 0.81 -8.03
C LEU A 26 7.55 0.77 -9.47
N ALA A 27 7.42 -0.36 -10.14
CA ALA A 27 7.86 -0.49 -11.53
C ALA A 27 6.93 0.22 -12.51
N THR A 28 5.76 0.67 -12.06
CA THR A 28 4.84 1.41 -12.92
C THR A 28 5.40 2.82 -13.14
N GLU A 29 5.41 3.25 -14.39
CA GLU A 29 5.97 4.54 -14.73
C GLU A 29 5.32 5.68 -13.95
N GLY A 30 6.12 6.51 -13.36
CA GLY A 30 5.65 7.65 -12.58
C GLY A 30 5.51 7.38 -11.08
N VAL A 31 5.54 6.13 -10.66
CA VAL A 31 5.47 5.79 -9.25
C VAL A 31 6.83 5.99 -8.60
N ILE A 32 6.87 6.73 -7.50
CA ILE A 32 8.10 7.06 -6.79
C ILE A 32 8.30 6.18 -5.57
N GLN A 33 7.20 5.86 -4.87
CA GLN A 33 7.30 5.21 -3.57
C GLN A 33 5.97 4.55 -3.22
N VAL A 34 6.03 3.38 -2.60
CA VAL A 34 4.84 2.68 -2.14
C VAL A 34 5.11 2.15 -0.75
N ALA A 35 4.11 2.18 0.11
CA ALA A 35 4.23 1.66 1.47
C ALA A 35 2.95 0.98 1.89
N LEU A 36 3.10 -0.05 2.71
CA LEU A 36 1.99 -0.72 3.35
C LEU A 36 2.10 -0.42 4.84
N LEU A 37 1.09 0.22 5.40
CA LEU A 37 1.09 0.65 6.79
C LEU A 37 0.14 -0.21 7.60
N ASP A 38 0.50 -0.49 8.85
CA ASP A 38 -0.38 -1.21 9.75
C ASP A 38 -1.36 -0.23 10.41
N GLN A 39 -2.20 -0.74 11.29
CA GLN A 39 -3.22 0.08 11.94
C GLN A 39 -2.65 1.20 12.81
N ASP A 40 -1.39 1.07 13.21
CA ASP A 40 -0.72 2.10 14.02
C ASP A 40 0.07 3.08 13.17
N GLY A 41 0.04 2.92 11.85
CA GLY A 41 0.72 3.82 10.94
C GLY A 41 2.18 3.48 10.67
N PHE A 42 2.65 2.31 11.15
CA PHE A 42 4.02 1.90 10.89
C PHE A 42 4.11 1.15 9.57
N ALA A 43 5.17 1.41 8.82
CA ALA A 43 5.38 0.74 7.55
C ALA A 43 5.83 -0.70 7.78
N THR A 44 5.05 -1.64 7.26
CA THR A 44 5.39 -3.06 7.34
C THR A 44 6.05 -3.55 6.07
N CYS A 45 5.90 -2.81 4.98
CA CYS A 45 6.48 -3.17 3.70
C CYS A 45 6.63 -1.89 2.89
N THR A 46 7.74 -1.72 2.20
CA THR A 46 8.00 -0.52 1.42
C THR A 46 8.67 -0.86 0.10
N ALA A 47 8.48 0.00 -0.89
CA ALA A 47 9.21 -0.04 -2.14
C ALA A 47 9.49 1.40 -2.55
N PRO A 48 10.75 1.81 -2.71
CA PRO A 48 11.95 0.99 -2.55
C PRO A 48 12.11 0.53 -1.09
N ARG A 49 12.81 -0.56 -0.92
CA ARG A 49 13.03 -1.13 0.41
C ARG A 49 13.86 -0.17 1.26
N HIS A 50 13.61 -0.20 2.55
CA HIS A 50 14.37 0.59 3.53
C HIS A 50 14.34 2.10 3.28
N ASP A 51 13.21 2.57 2.79
CA ASP A 51 13.03 4.01 2.55
C ASP A 51 12.45 4.66 3.80
N ASP A 52 13.29 5.39 4.53
CA ASP A 52 12.88 6.02 5.78
C ASP A 52 11.88 7.15 5.56
N THR A 53 11.81 7.72 4.36
CA THR A 53 10.89 8.82 4.09
C THR A 53 9.44 8.38 4.00
N VAL A 54 9.22 7.08 3.91
CA VAL A 54 7.89 6.53 3.80
C VAL A 54 7.03 6.88 5.01
N GLU A 55 7.62 6.99 6.18
CA GLU A 55 6.84 7.26 7.39
C GLU A 55 6.18 8.64 7.35
N GLY A 56 6.73 9.56 6.58
CA GLY A 56 6.08 10.86 6.39
C GLY A 56 4.75 10.74 5.68
N LEU A 57 4.55 9.67 4.92
CA LEU A 57 3.30 9.46 4.21
C LEU A 57 2.16 9.06 5.14
N ALA A 58 2.49 8.63 6.36
CA ALA A 58 1.46 8.25 7.32
C ALA A 58 0.54 9.43 7.65
N HIS A 59 1.01 10.65 7.50
CA HIS A 59 0.19 11.82 7.78
C HIS A 59 -0.98 11.97 6.81
N VAL A 60 -0.89 11.42 5.61
CA VAL A 60 -1.99 11.50 4.66
C VAL A 60 -3.09 10.49 4.96
N VAL A 61 -2.83 9.59 5.89
CA VAL A 61 -3.80 8.56 6.25
C VAL A 61 -4.86 9.09 7.20
N GLY A 62 -4.55 10.18 7.92
CA GLY A 62 -5.52 10.78 8.84
C GLY A 62 -6.90 10.96 8.25
N PRO A 63 -7.04 11.57 7.06
CA PRO A 63 -8.34 11.74 6.44
C PRO A 63 -9.08 10.43 6.15
N LEU A 64 -8.34 9.31 5.99
CA LEU A 64 -8.98 8.02 5.77
C LEU A 64 -9.68 7.50 7.02
N ASP A 65 -9.30 8.03 8.19
CA ASP A 65 -9.93 7.61 9.43
C ASP A 65 -11.26 8.32 9.62
N ALA A 66 -11.55 9.32 8.80
CA ALA A 66 -12.85 9.95 8.83
C ALA A 66 -13.86 8.95 8.30
N SER A 67 -15.04 8.97 8.85
CA SER A 67 -16.05 7.98 8.53
C SER A 67 -16.32 7.85 7.05
N GLY A 68 -16.28 6.66 6.55
CA GLY A 68 -16.72 6.33 5.20
C GLY A 68 -15.72 6.57 4.09
N VAL A 69 -14.56 7.13 4.40
CA VAL A 69 -13.57 7.37 3.36
C VAL A 69 -12.70 6.14 3.18
N GLU A 70 -12.64 5.61 1.98
CA GLU A 70 -11.83 4.43 1.69
C GLU A 70 -10.60 4.74 0.84
N ARG A 71 -10.71 5.72 -0.04
CA ARG A 71 -9.60 6.10 -0.91
C ARG A 71 -9.44 7.61 -0.94
N ILE A 72 -8.21 8.07 -0.92
CA ILE A 72 -7.87 9.48 -1.01
C ILE A 72 -6.83 9.69 -2.09
N THR A 73 -6.95 10.78 -2.81
CA THR A 73 -5.90 11.24 -3.72
C THR A 73 -5.60 12.68 -3.37
N LEU A 74 -4.36 12.95 -3.00
CA LEU A 74 -3.91 14.30 -2.66
C LEU A 74 -2.91 14.76 -3.70
N GLN A 75 -3.18 15.90 -4.30
CA GLN A 75 -2.31 16.44 -5.32
C GLN A 75 -1.56 17.64 -4.79
N GLY A 76 -0.26 17.57 -4.78
CA GLY A 76 0.60 18.65 -4.36
C GLY A 76 1.40 19.20 -5.53
N GLU A 77 2.28 20.16 -5.25
CA GLU A 77 3.10 20.75 -6.29
C GLU A 77 4.15 19.79 -6.82
N ASN A 78 4.71 18.97 -5.96
CA ASN A 78 5.83 18.11 -6.32
C ASN A 78 5.50 16.65 -6.47
N ALA A 79 4.34 16.23 -6.00
CA ALA A 79 3.96 14.83 -6.06
C ALA A 79 2.46 14.68 -5.85
N CYS A 80 1.97 13.50 -6.23
CA CYS A 80 0.59 13.10 -5.97
C CYS A 80 0.65 11.88 -5.07
N VAL A 81 -0.21 11.83 -4.06
CA VAL A 81 -0.24 10.70 -3.13
C VAL A 81 -1.63 10.08 -3.15
N MET A 82 -1.68 8.76 -3.29
CA MET A 82 -2.92 8.01 -3.21
C MET A 82 -2.83 7.07 -2.03
N ALA A 83 -3.91 6.93 -1.29
CA ALA A 83 -3.97 6.00 -0.17
C ALA A 83 -5.32 5.32 -0.14
N GLU A 84 -5.34 4.06 0.25
CA GLU A 84 -6.57 3.30 0.36
C GLU A 84 -6.50 2.32 1.52
N ARG A 85 -7.62 2.18 2.22
CA ARG A 85 -7.75 1.24 3.32
C ARG A 85 -7.92 -0.16 2.79
N LEU A 86 -7.24 -1.11 3.41
CA LEU A 86 -7.30 -2.52 3.05
C LEU A 86 -7.95 -3.32 4.17
N LYS A 87 -8.22 -4.58 3.90
CA LYS A 87 -8.68 -5.51 4.92
C LYS A 87 -7.58 -5.64 5.98
N GLY A 88 -7.97 -5.89 7.22
CA GLY A 88 -7.02 -6.02 8.32
C GLY A 88 -6.56 -4.68 8.85
N GLU A 89 -7.33 -3.62 8.60
CA GLU A 89 -7.03 -2.27 9.08
C GLU A 89 -5.67 -1.76 8.64
N ARG A 90 -5.22 -2.21 7.48
CA ARG A 90 -4.00 -1.72 6.88
C ARG A 90 -4.32 -0.65 5.87
N VAL A 91 -3.32 0.12 5.49
CA VAL A 91 -3.47 1.15 4.47
C VAL A 91 -2.31 1.04 3.49
N ILE A 92 -2.60 1.13 2.20
CA ILE A 92 -1.56 1.22 1.20
C ILE A 92 -1.46 2.67 0.75
N VAL A 93 -0.23 3.17 0.67
CA VAL A 93 0.05 4.55 0.25
C VAL A 93 1.00 4.52 -0.92
N LEU A 94 0.70 5.30 -1.94
CA LEU A 94 1.51 5.37 -3.14
C LEU A 94 1.80 6.84 -3.46
N LYS A 95 3.07 7.15 -3.75
CA LYS A 95 3.47 8.47 -4.16
C LYS A 95 3.91 8.41 -5.62
N CYS A 96 3.43 9.33 -6.43
CA CYS A 96 3.78 9.36 -7.84
C CYS A 96 4.07 10.79 -8.29
N GLU A 97 4.66 10.92 -9.47
CA GLU A 97 4.98 12.22 -10.04
C GLU A 97 3.69 12.93 -10.48
N THR A 98 3.72 14.26 -10.43
CA THR A 98 2.53 15.05 -10.74
C THR A 98 2.11 14.95 -12.21
N ASP A 99 3.07 14.68 -13.09
CA ASP A 99 2.80 14.56 -14.51
C ASP A 99 2.62 13.11 -14.95
N ALA A 100 2.53 12.19 -13.99
CA ALA A 100 2.35 10.78 -14.31
C ALA A 100 0.95 10.51 -14.87
N ASN A 101 0.82 9.39 -15.58
CA ASN A 101 -0.47 8.95 -16.08
C ASN A 101 -1.27 8.37 -14.93
N LEU A 102 -2.07 9.21 -14.28
CA LEU A 102 -2.83 8.81 -13.10
C LEU A 102 -3.87 7.73 -13.39
N GLY A 103 -4.44 7.75 -14.59
CA GLY A 103 -5.41 6.72 -14.96
C GLY A 103 -4.80 5.33 -14.96
N LYS A 104 -3.60 5.21 -15.53
CA LYS A 104 -2.88 3.95 -15.57
C LYS A 104 -2.47 3.53 -14.16
N ILE A 105 -1.94 4.47 -13.38
CA ILE A 105 -1.51 4.19 -12.02
C ILE A 105 -2.70 3.74 -11.17
N ARG A 106 -3.85 4.39 -11.29
CA ARG A 106 -5.04 4.00 -10.54
C ARG A 106 -5.49 2.59 -10.90
N SER A 107 -5.38 2.23 -12.17
CA SER A 107 -5.76 0.89 -12.62
C SER A 107 -4.86 -0.18 -11.98
N VAL A 108 -3.55 0.04 -12.01
CA VAL A 108 -2.60 -0.90 -11.40
C VAL A 108 -2.78 -0.92 -9.88
N PHE A 109 -3.03 0.24 -9.29
CA PHE A 109 -3.27 0.36 -7.85
C PHE A 109 -4.47 -0.47 -7.42
N THR A 110 -5.57 -0.36 -8.16
CA THR A 110 -6.79 -1.12 -7.86
C THR A 110 -6.54 -2.63 -7.97
N GLN A 111 -5.80 -3.07 -8.97
CA GLN A 111 -5.47 -4.48 -9.13
C GLN A 111 -4.59 -4.96 -7.99
N SER A 112 -3.63 -4.14 -7.57
CA SER A 112 -2.73 -4.47 -6.48
C SER A 112 -3.48 -4.59 -5.16
N ILE A 113 -4.45 -3.71 -4.94
CA ILE A 113 -5.27 -3.75 -3.74
C ILE A 113 -6.07 -5.05 -3.68
N ALA A 114 -6.63 -5.49 -4.80
CA ALA A 114 -7.35 -6.75 -4.84
C ALA A 114 -6.44 -7.92 -4.47
N SER A 115 -5.19 -7.91 -4.97
CA SER A 115 -4.22 -8.94 -4.63
C SER A 115 -3.87 -8.93 -3.15
N LEU A 116 -3.67 -7.75 -2.58
CA LEU A 116 -3.34 -7.64 -1.16
C LEU A 116 -4.50 -8.07 -0.28
N ASN A 117 -5.73 -7.70 -0.64
CA ASN A 117 -6.90 -8.09 0.12
C ASN A 117 -7.15 -9.60 0.08
N ALA A 118 -6.77 -10.25 -1.01
CA ALA A 118 -6.92 -11.69 -1.14
C ALA A 118 -6.09 -12.47 -0.12
N LEU A 119 -5.05 -11.85 0.44
CA LEU A 119 -4.23 -12.48 1.46
C LEU A 119 -4.94 -12.53 2.82
N PHE A 120 -6.08 -11.85 2.95
CA PHE A 120 -6.85 -11.82 4.18
C PHE A 120 -8.19 -12.53 4.03
N VAL A 121 -8.15 -13.69 3.53
CA VAL A 121 -9.38 -14.49 3.32
C VAL A 121 -9.78 -15.25 4.54
#